data_1a271ebb95eba8064f03025f13695bd0
#
_entry.id   1a271ebb95eba8064f03025f13695bd0
#
_cell.length_a   1.000
_cell.length_b   1.000
_cell.length_c   1.000
_cell.angle_alpha   90.00
_cell.angle_beta   90.00
_cell.angle_gamma   90.00
#
_symmetry.space_group_name_H-M   'P 1'
#
loop_
_entity.id
_entity.type
_entity.pdbx_description
1 polymer ?
#
loop_
_entity_poly.entity_id
_entity_poly.type
_entity_poly.pdbx_seq_one_letter_code
_entity_poly.pdbx_strand_id
1 'polypeptide(L)'
;MRGDNEPIVIGEGANVQDGCVLHTDPGFPLTIGRRVTIGHMVMLHGCTIGDESLIGIGSIVLNGARIGRGCLVGANTLITE
;
A
#
# COMPACT_ATOMS: atom_id res chain seq x y z
N MET A 1 0.50 1.30 -12.12
CA MET A 1 0.04 2.27 -11.11
C MET A 1 -0.94 3.24 -11.72
N ARG A 2 -1.97 3.56 -11.01
CA ARG A 2 -3.00 4.49 -11.49
C ARG A 2 -3.31 5.52 -10.42
N GLY A 3 -3.27 6.79 -10.79
CA GLY A 3 -3.59 7.89 -9.91
C GLY A 3 -4.51 8.87 -10.60
N ASP A 4 -5.66 8.38 -11.10
CA ASP A 4 -6.51 9.16 -11.97
C ASP A 4 -7.03 10.44 -11.31
N ASN A 5 -7.50 10.34 -10.07
CA ASN A 5 -8.13 11.46 -9.39
C ASN A 5 -7.37 11.88 -8.13
N GLU A 6 -6.59 10.98 -7.56
CA GLU A 6 -5.84 11.25 -6.34
C GLU A 6 -4.38 10.84 -6.54
N PRO A 7 -3.46 11.50 -5.84
CA PRO A 7 -2.04 11.18 -6.02
C PRO A 7 -1.67 9.82 -5.45
N ILE A 8 -0.66 9.22 -6.06
CA ILE A 8 0.04 8.07 -5.49
C ILE A 8 1.41 8.58 -5.08
N VAL A 9 1.72 8.52 -3.80
CA VAL A 9 3.00 8.98 -3.26
C VAL A 9 3.75 7.80 -2.70
N ILE A 10 4.96 7.57 -3.20
CA ILE A 10 5.80 6.46 -2.75
C ILE A 10 7.05 7.07 -2.13
N GLY A 11 7.28 6.77 -0.86
CA GLY A 11 8.38 7.32 -0.10
C GLY A 11 9.73 6.79 -0.53
N GLU A 12 10.78 7.46 -0.06
CA GLU A 12 12.15 7.10 -0.38
C GLU A 12 12.49 5.71 0.15
N GLY A 13 13.15 4.91 -0.69
CA GLY A 13 13.57 3.57 -0.28
C GLY A 13 12.46 2.53 -0.24
N ALA A 14 11.26 2.89 -0.65
CA ALA A 14 10.17 1.92 -0.72
C ALA A 14 10.41 0.95 -1.87
N ASN A 15 10.01 -0.31 -1.66
CA ASN A 15 10.18 -1.38 -2.63
C ASN A 15 8.82 -1.98 -2.94
N VAL A 16 8.35 -1.80 -4.17
CA VAL A 16 7.09 -2.36 -4.63
C VAL A 16 7.42 -3.46 -5.62
N GLN A 17 7.12 -4.70 -5.26
CA GLN A 17 7.56 -5.85 -6.04
C GLN A 17 6.58 -6.18 -7.16
N ASP A 18 6.90 -7.22 -7.94
CA ASP A 18 6.19 -7.49 -9.19
C ASP A 18 4.73 -7.86 -9.00
N GLY A 19 3.92 -7.47 -9.97
CA GLY A 19 2.51 -7.85 -10.01
C GLY A 19 1.61 -7.07 -9.07
N CYS A 20 2.14 -6.03 -8.42
CA CYS A 20 1.33 -5.20 -7.53
C CYS A 20 0.40 -4.30 -8.31
N VAL A 21 -0.77 -4.04 -7.74
CA VAL A 21 -1.73 -3.09 -8.29
C VAL A 21 -1.91 -1.97 -7.27
N LEU A 22 -1.60 -0.75 -7.69
CA LEU A 22 -1.75 0.45 -6.87
C LEU A 22 -2.84 1.30 -7.50
N HIS A 23 -3.88 1.59 -6.73
CA HIS A 23 -5.06 2.25 -7.26
C HIS A 23 -5.58 3.29 -6.29
N THR A 24 -6.09 4.39 -6.83
CA THR A 24 -6.75 5.42 -6.02
C THR A 24 -8.20 5.57 -6.48
N ASP A 25 -9.06 5.98 -5.54
CA ASP A 25 -10.43 6.38 -5.84
C ASP A 25 -10.62 7.81 -5.38
N PRO A 26 -11.65 8.54 -5.88
CA PRO A 26 -11.88 9.90 -5.45
C PRO A 26 -11.97 10.00 -3.93
N GLY A 27 -11.19 10.91 -3.34
CA GLY A 27 -11.13 11.09 -1.89
C GLY A 27 -10.23 10.12 -1.15
N PHE A 28 -9.59 9.19 -1.86
CA PHE A 28 -8.74 8.17 -1.22
C PHE A 28 -7.36 8.14 -1.90
N PRO A 29 -6.46 9.06 -1.54
CA PRO A 29 -5.09 9.02 -2.07
C PRO A 29 -4.34 7.82 -1.51
N LEU A 30 -3.33 7.36 -2.24
CA LEU A 30 -2.49 6.26 -1.81
C LEU A 30 -1.14 6.81 -1.38
N THR A 31 -0.75 6.56 -0.13
CA THR A 31 0.53 7.01 0.40
C THR A 31 1.30 5.82 0.94
N ILE A 32 2.47 5.59 0.39
CA ILE A 32 3.39 4.56 0.87
C ILE A 32 4.57 5.27 1.51
N GLY A 33 4.83 4.97 2.77
CA GLY A 33 5.88 5.61 3.54
C GLY A 33 7.28 5.23 3.07
N ARG A 34 8.26 5.68 3.82
CA ARG A 34 9.67 5.45 3.50
C ARG A 34 10.07 4.04 3.89
N ARG A 35 10.90 3.41 3.08
CA ARG A 35 11.46 2.08 3.33
C ARG A 35 10.38 1.01 3.60
N VAL A 36 9.22 1.18 2.99
CA VAL A 36 8.15 0.19 3.04
C VAL A 36 8.44 -0.88 2.00
N THR A 37 8.19 -2.14 2.36
CA THR A 37 8.30 -3.24 1.41
C THR A 37 6.90 -3.76 1.10
N ILE A 38 6.55 -3.71 -0.19
CA ILE A 38 5.29 -4.26 -0.67
C ILE A 38 5.63 -5.55 -1.42
N GLY A 39 5.17 -6.68 -0.91
CA GLY A 39 5.46 -7.97 -1.51
C GLY A 39 4.80 -8.15 -2.87
N HIS A 40 5.06 -9.28 -3.51
CA HIS A 40 4.52 -9.56 -4.84
C HIS A 40 3.00 -9.67 -4.81
N MET A 41 2.34 -9.27 -5.90
CA MET A 41 0.91 -9.49 -6.12
C MET A 41 0.03 -8.84 -5.04
N VAL A 42 0.48 -7.74 -4.45
CA VAL A 42 -0.29 -7.00 -3.45
C VAL A 42 -1.19 -5.99 -4.17
N MET A 43 -2.42 -5.86 -3.70
CA MET A 43 -3.34 -4.85 -4.22
C MET A 43 -3.54 -3.79 -3.15
N LEU A 44 -3.22 -2.54 -3.50
CA LEU A 44 -3.40 -1.40 -2.61
C LEU A 44 -4.39 -0.43 -3.24
N HIS A 45 -5.50 -0.21 -2.58
CA HIS A 45 -6.40 0.89 -2.88
C HIS A 45 -6.02 2.09 -2.01
N GLY A 46 -6.64 3.25 -2.24
CA GLY A 46 -6.28 4.48 -1.55
C GLY A 46 -6.14 4.36 -0.05
N CYS A 47 -4.99 3.94 0.40
CA CYS A 47 -4.69 3.68 1.81
C CYS A 47 -3.39 4.36 2.19
N THR A 48 -3.05 4.31 3.48
CA THR A 48 -1.80 4.88 3.99
C THR A 48 -0.98 3.77 4.64
N ILE A 49 0.23 3.59 4.16
CA ILE A 49 1.17 2.61 4.71
C ILE A 49 2.26 3.38 5.45
N GLY A 50 2.37 3.17 6.75
CA GLY A 50 3.38 3.85 7.56
C GLY A 50 4.80 3.41 7.24
N ASP A 51 5.77 4.25 7.62
CA ASP A 51 7.18 4.01 7.31
C ASP A 51 7.65 2.65 7.82
N GLU A 52 8.51 2.00 7.05
CA GLU A 52 9.21 0.79 7.46
C GLU A 52 8.28 -0.42 7.68
N SER A 53 7.06 -0.35 7.17
CA SER A 53 6.15 -1.49 7.25
C SER A 53 6.42 -2.48 6.13
N LEU A 54 5.98 -3.72 6.34
CA LEU A 54 6.09 -4.77 5.32
C LEU A 54 4.71 -5.33 5.05
N ILE A 55 4.33 -5.34 3.77
CA ILE A 55 3.05 -5.90 3.34
C ILE A 55 3.35 -7.23 2.65
N GLY A 56 2.81 -8.30 3.21
CA GLY A 56 3.08 -9.65 2.71
C GLY A 56 2.45 -9.92 1.36
N ILE A 57 2.99 -10.93 0.68
CA ILE A 57 2.59 -11.32 -0.67
C ILE A 57 1.09 -11.58 -0.75
N GLY A 58 0.44 -11.06 -1.79
CA GLY A 58 -0.96 -11.35 -2.06
C GLY A 58 -1.95 -10.64 -1.18
N SER A 59 -1.49 -9.73 -0.31
CA SER A 59 -2.39 -9.00 0.57
C SER A 59 -3.21 -7.97 -0.19
N ILE A 60 -4.36 -7.62 0.35
CA ILE A 60 -5.25 -6.61 -0.21
C ILE A 60 -5.52 -5.57 0.87
N VAL A 61 -5.26 -4.30 0.55
CA VAL A 61 -5.52 -3.19 1.46
C VAL A 61 -6.52 -2.25 0.80
N LEU A 62 -7.64 -2.03 1.45
CA LEU A 62 -8.76 -1.31 0.88
C LEU A 62 -8.73 0.19 1.20
N ASN A 63 -9.62 0.94 0.51
CA ASN A 63 -9.69 2.39 0.66
C ASN A 63 -9.86 2.81 2.12
N GLY A 64 -9.13 3.84 2.51
CA GLY A 64 -9.23 4.42 3.83
C GLY A 64 -8.50 3.66 4.91
N ALA A 65 -7.93 2.49 4.62
CA ALA A 65 -7.18 1.73 5.60
C ALA A 65 -5.87 2.45 5.95
N ARG A 66 -5.45 2.30 7.19
CA ARG A 66 -4.19 2.87 7.67
C ARG A 66 -3.36 1.80 8.33
N ILE A 67 -2.15 1.65 7.86
CA ILE A 67 -1.19 0.72 8.46
C ILE A 67 -0.13 1.55 9.15
N GLY A 68 0.05 1.30 10.42
CA GLY A 68 0.97 2.05 11.24
C GLY A 68 2.42 1.83 10.84
N ARG A 69 3.30 2.60 11.46
CA ARG A 69 4.72 2.51 11.22
C ARG A 69 5.28 1.18 11.74
N GLY A 70 6.17 0.57 10.98
CA GLY A 70 6.84 -0.65 11.41
C GLY A 70 5.94 -1.87 11.53
N CYS A 71 4.79 -1.86 10.90
CA CYS A 71 3.86 -2.99 10.96
C CYS A 71 4.24 -4.09 10.00
N LEU A 72 3.92 -5.32 10.37
CA LEU A 72 4.10 -6.48 9.50
C LEU A 72 2.72 -7.03 9.17
N VAL A 73 2.36 -7.00 7.90
CA VAL A 73 1.11 -7.58 7.42
C VAL A 73 1.44 -8.94 6.79
N GLY A 74 0.86 -9.99 7.34
CA GLY A 74 1.11 -11.35 6.85
C GLY A 74 0.62 -11.54 5.42
N ALA A 75 1.14 -12.59 4.76
CA ALA A 75 0.75 -12.88 3.38
C ALA A 75 -0.75 -13.16 3.28
N ASN A 76 -1.34 -12.77 2.16
CA ASN A 76 -2.76 -13.01 1.85
C ASN A 76 -3.73 -12.41 2.87
N THR A 77 -3.34 -11.33 3.51
CA THR A 77 -4.18 -10.64 4.49
C THR A 77 -5.08 -9.62 3.80
N LEU A 78 -6.31 -9.50 4.27
CA LEU A 78 -7.23 -8.46 3.82
C LEU A 78 -7.36 -7.41 4.91
N ILE A 79 -7.02 -6.16 4.57
CA ILE A 79 -7.12 -5.03 5.49
C ILE A 79 -8.22 -4.11 5.00
N THR A 80 -9.21 -3.86 5.84
CA THR A 80 -10.27 -2.89 5.56
C THR A 80 -10.03 -1.65 6.41
N GLU A 81 -10.79 -0.58 6.12
CA GLU A 81 -10.64 0.66 6.89
C GLU A 81 -10.97 0.47 8.38
#